data_acbd801dedc488e878dd160237701cb5
#
_entry.id   acbd801dedc488e878dd160237701cb5
#
_cell.length_a   1.000
_cell.length_b   1.000
_cell.length_c   1.000
_cell.angle_alpha   90.00
_cell.angle_beta   90.00
_cell.angle_gamma   90.00
#
_symmetry.space_group_name_H-M   'P 1'
#
loop_
_entity.id
_entity.type
_entity.pdbx_description
1 polymer ?
#
loop_
_entity_poly.entity_id
_entity_poly.type
_entity_poly.pdbx_seq_one_letter_code
_entity_poly.pdbx_strand_id
1 'polypeptide(L)'
;VRFTSCDAVLAQARAVKSEWELEKIRRCGALHAKVLDEILPERIHPGMSEFDVARTYVEAVFACGGSGMLRMNAPGEENFFGYASADTSGIYPTYYNGPLGCKGMCPAIPFMGNAERLWQKRALLSIDMGFNVEGYNTDRTQVYWSGAADTIPGPIRRAHAVCVEIFEQTAAALKPGAVPAAIWA
;
A
#
# COMPACT_ATOMS: atom_id res chain seq x y z
N VAL A 1 -31.79 -16.42 -24.20
CA VAL A 1 -30.35 -16.09 -24.15
C VAL A 1 -29.82 -16.61 -22.85
N ARG A 2 -28.75 -17.39 -22.88
CA ARG A 2 -28.06 -17.89 -21.67
C ARG A 2 -26.79 -17.06 -21.46
N PHE A 3 -26.69 -16.38 -20.33
CA PHE A 3 -25.48 -15.66 -19.94
C PHE A 3 -24.51 -16.61 -19.19
N THR A 4 -23.23 -16.47 -19.47
CA THR A 4 -22.18 -17.19 -18.78
C THR A 4 -21.09 -16.19 -18.39
N SER A 5 -20.48 -16.34 -17.20
CA SER A 5 -19.32 -15.52 -16.79
C SER A 5 -18.16 -15.73 -17.74
N CYS A 6 -17.49 -14.63 -18.09
CA CYS A 6 -16.23 -14.64 -18.85
C CYS A 6 -15.01 -14.27 -17.99
N ASP A 7 -15.14 -14.25 -16.68
CA ASP A 7 -14.10 -13.79 -15.75
C ASP A 7 -12.79 -14.56 -15.93
N ALA A 8 -12.86 -15.88 -16.09
CA ALA A 8 -11.67 -16.69 -16.30
C ALA A 8 -10.95 -16.35 -17.61
N VAL A 9 -11.68 -16.04 -18.69
CA VAL A 9 -11.10 -15.65 -19.98
C VAL A 9 -10.43 -14.30 -19.87
N LEU A 10 -11.10 -13.33 -19.21
CA LEU A 10 -10.54 -12.01 -18.99
C LEU A 10 -9.31 -12.06 -18.08
N ALA A 11 -9.34 -12.86 -17.02
CA ALA A 11 -8.20 -13.05 -16.14
C ALA A 11 -6.99 -13.60 -16.88
N GLN A 12 -7.18 -14.63 -17.75
CA GLN A 12 -6.12 -15.19 -18.57
C GLN A 12 -5.57 -14.18 -19.58
N ALA A 13 -6.44 -13.44 -20.26
CA ALA A 13 -6.01 -12.40 -21.22
C ALA A 13 -5.18 -11.28 -20.56
N ARG A 14 -5.44 -10.98 -19.29
CA ARG A 14 -4.75 -9.95 -18.51
C ARG A 14 -3.54 -10.47 -17.74
N ALA A 15 -3.37 -11.80 -17.62
CA ALA A 15 -2.31 -12.38 -16.80
C ALA A 15 -0.91 -12.07 -17.33
N VAL A 16 -0.73 -12.19 -18.66
CA VAL A 16 0.54 -11.88 -19.34
C VAL A 16 0.47 -10.49 -19.91
N LYS A 17 1.35 -9.60 -19.43
CA LYS A 17 1.40 -8.20 -19.83
C LYS A 17 2.29 -8.03 -21.07
N SER A 18 1.85 -7.18 -21.98
CA SER A 18 2.67 -6.69 -23.09
C SER A 18 3.78 -5.75 -22.60
N GLU A 19 4.80 -5.48 -23.41
CA GLU A 19 5.86 -4.52 -23.06
C GLU A 19 5.30 -3.12 -22.80
N TRP A 20 4.28 -2.71 -23.54
CA TRP A 20 3.61 -1.43 -23.32
C TRP A 20 2.97 -1.36 -21.93
N GLU A 21 2.29 -2.43 -21.48
CA GLU A 21 1.71 -2.51 -20.15
C GLU A 21 2.79 -2.56 -19.06
N LEU A 22 3.87 -3.30 -19.28
CA LEU A 22 5.00 -3.36 -18.36
C LEU A 22 5.66 -1.99 -18.18
N GLU A 23 5.76 -1.20 -19.23
CA GLU A 23 6.26 0.18 -19.13
C GLU A 23 5.36 1.04 -18.24
N LYS A 24 4.03 0.93 -18.37
CA LYS A 24 3.08 1.64 -17.49
C LYS A 24 3.22 1.21 -16.04
N ILE A 25 3.34 -0.09 -15.78
CA ILE A 25 3.53 -0.61 -14.43
C ILE A 25 4.87 -0.14 -13.83
N ARG A 26 5.96 -0.17 -14.59
CA ARG A 26 7.26 0.34 -14.15
C ARG A 26 7.21 1.84 -13.83
N ARG A 27 6.57 2.64 -14.69
CA ARG A 27 6.35 4.07 -14.44
C ARG A 27 5.52 4.29 -13.19
N CYS A 28 4.44 3.54 -13.03
CA CYS A 28 3.60 3.60 -11.84
C CYS A 28 4.42 3.30 -10.58
N GLY A 29 5.22 2.22 -10.57
CA GLY A 29 6.09 1.85 -9.45
C GLY A 29 7.13 2.92 -9.13
N ALA A 30 7.76 3.52 -10.14
CA ALA A 30 8.73 4.59 -9.95
C ALA A 30 8.11 5.86 -9.32
N LEU A 31 6.91 6.25 -9.76
CA LEU A 31 6.19 7.39 -9.19
C LEU A 31 5.70 7.10 -7.77
N HIS A 32 5.23 5.89 -7.52
CA HIS A 32 4.83 5.46 -6.19
C HIS A 32 6.02 5.49 -5.21
N ALA A 33 7.18 4.95 -5.62
CA ALA A 33 8.41 5.03 -4.84
C ALA A 33 8.80 6.49 -4.55
N LYS A 34 8.77 7.36 -5.56
CA LYS A 34 9.05 8.79 -5.38
C LYS A 34 8.14 9.44 -4.35
N VAL A 35 6.84 9.11 -4.36
CA VAL A 35 5.91 9.66 -3.36
C VAL A 35 6.26 9.16 -1.97
N LEU A 36 6.47 7.86 -1.79
CA LEU A 36 6.69 7.27 -0.47
C LEU A 36 8.10 7.52 0.08
N ASP A 37 9.12 7.52 -0.77
CA ASP A 37 10.52 7.55 -0.32
C ASP A 37 11.10 8.98 -0.30
N GLU A 38 10.57 9.89 -1.11
CA GLU A 38 11.10 11.25 -1.25
C GLU A 38 10.12 12.33 -0.78
N ILE A 39 8.91 12.37 -1.38
CA ILE A 39 8.00 13.51 -1.18
C ILE A 39 7.33 13.46 0.20
N LEU A 40 6.84 12.31 0.58
CA LEU A 40 6.05 12.16 1.81
C LEU A 40 6.90 12.38 3.08
N PRO A 41 8.13 11.83 3.20
CA PRO A 41 8.97 12.07 4.37
C PRO A 41 9.29 13.54 4.65
N GLU A 42 9.28 14.38 3.61
CA GLU A 42 9.52 15.83 3.77
C GLU A 42 8.28 16.59 4.24
N ARG A 43 7.08 16.00 4.11
CA ARG A 43 5.80 16.67 4.37
C ARG A 43 5.08 16.19 5.61
N ILE A 44 5.39 14.97 6.08
CA ILE A 44 4.76 14.40 7.26
C ILE A 44 5.63 14.60 8.50
N HIS A 45 5.00 14.83 9.64
CA HIS A 45 5.69 15.02 10.92
C HIS A 45 4.83 14.56 12.09
N PRO A 46 5.43 14.23 13.23
CA PRO A 46 4.70 13.98 14.47
C PRO A 46 3.74 15.12 14.82
N GLY A 47 2.55 14.75 15.28
CA GLY A 47 1.46 15.68 15.57
C GLY A 47 0.41 15.75 14.46
N MET A 48 0.71 15.30 13.24
CA MET A 48 -0.32 15.10 12.22
C MET A 48 -1.24 13.95 12.59
N SER A 49 -2.53 14.07 12.25
CA SER A 49 -3.46 12.97 12.35
C SER A 49 -3.22 11.94 11.23
N GLU A 50 -3.71 10.72 11.41
CA GLU A 50 -3.69 9.71 10.34
C GLU A 50 -4.38 10.23 9.07
N PHE A 51 -5.48 10.96 9.23
CA PHE A 51 -6.18 11.57 8.13
C PHE A 51 -5.35 12.65 7.41
N ASP A 52 -4.63 13.50 8.16
CA ASP A 52 -3.75 14.51 7.55
C ASP A 52 -2.60 13.87 6.77
N VAL A 53 -2.02 12.78 7.30
CA VAL A 53 -0.99 12.01 6.59
C VAL A 53 -1.56 11.43 5.30
N ALA A 54 -2.71 10.78 5.37
CA ALA A 54 -3.36 10.20 4.20
C ALA A 54 -3.70 11.27 3.16
N ARG A 55 -4.23 12.43 3.58
CA ARG A 55 -4.49 13.58 2.70
C ARG A 55 -3.22 14.07 2.03
N THR A 56 -2.11 14.18 2.79
CA THR A 56 -0.81 14.59 2.23
C THR A 56 -0.31 13.60 1.17
N TYR A 57 -0.53 12.30 1.39
CA TYR A 57 -0.23 11.27 0.38
C TYR A 57 -1.07 11.47 -0.89
N VAL A 58 -2.37 11.65 -0.75
CA VAL A 58 -3.30 11.88 -1.87
C VAL A 58 -2.90 13.10 -2.69
N GLU A 59 -2.57 14.22 -2.03
CA GLU A 59 -2.08 15.43 -2.69
C GLU A 59 -0.79 15.17 -3.48
N ALA A 60 0.14 14.40 -2.93
CA ALA A 60 1.38 14.02 -3.60
C ALA A 60 1.12 13.11 -4.82
N VAL A 61 0.19 12.17 -4.70
CA VAL A 61 -0.21 11.28 -5.82
C VAL A 61 -0.76 12.09 -6.99
N PHE A 62 -1.69 13.01 -6.73
CA PHE A 62 -2.25 13.88 -7.79
C PHE A 62 -1.19 14.80 -8.40
N ALA A 63 -0.29 15.35 -7.59
CA ALA A 63 0.81 16.17 -8.08
C ALA A 63 1.78 15.37 -8.98
N CYS A 64 1.90 14.06 -8.77
CA CYS A 64 2.70 13.15 -9.59
C CYS A 64 1.92 12.55 -10.79
N GLY A 65 0.68 12.98 -11.03
CA GLY A 65 -0.14 12.50 -12.15
C GLY A 65 -0.86 11.17 -11.91
N GLY A 66 -0.98 10.75 -10.66
CA GLY A 66 -1.82 9.60 -10.28
C GLY A 66 -3.31 9.92 -10.41
N SER A 67 -4.13 8.92 -10.66
CA SER A 67 -5.58 9.09 -10.89
C SER A 67 -6.46 8.98 -9.64
N GLY A 68 -5.92 8.56 -8.54
CA GLY A 68 -6.59 8.58 -7.25
C GLY A 68 -7.50 7.41 -6.93
N MET A 69 -7.74 6.50 -7.86
CA MET A 69 -8.63 5.37 -7.65
C MET A 69 -7.94 4.05 -7.99
N LEU A 70 -8.08 3.08 -7.11
CA LEU A 70 -7.70 1.69 -7.36
C LEU A 70 -8.97 0.89 -7.68
N ARG A 71 -8.92 0.10 -8.72
CA ARG A 71 -9.99 -0.82 -9.06
C ARG A 71 -9.58 -2.25 -8.71
N MET A 72 -10.40 -2.88 -7.88
CA MET A 72 -10.27 -4.29 -7.52
C MET A 72 -10.97 -5.20 -8.54
N ASN A 73 -11.28 -6.44 -8.17
CA ASN A 73 -11.74 -7.45 -9.12
C ASN A 73 -13.24 -7.42 -9.40
N ALA A 74 -14.05 -6.91 -8.48
CA ALA A 74 -15.50 -6.89 -8.65
C ALA A 74 -16.04 -5.49 -8.97
N PRO A 75 -17.18 -5.39 -9.66
CA PRO A 75 -17.88 -4.12 -9.85
C PRO A 75 -18.22 -3.46 -8.53
N GLY A 76 -17.96 -2.16 -8.40
CA GLY A 76 -18.16 -1.40 -7.17
C GLY A 76 -17.05 -1.53 -6.13
N GLU A 77 -16.00 -2.26 -6.44
CA GLU A 77 -14.79 -2.35 -5.60
C GLU A 77 -13.73 -1.32 -6.02
N GLU A 78 -14.14 -0.10 -6.28
CA GLU A 78 -13.23 1.02 -6.43
C GLU A 78 -12.83 1.52 -5.05
N ASN A 79 -11.54 1.40 -4.73
CA ASN A 79 -10.97 1.85 -3.47
C ASN A 79 -10.24 3.18 -3.63
N PHE A 80 -10.38 4.03 -2.63
CA PHE A 80 -9.70 5.31 -2.57
C PHE A 80 -8.36 5.14 -1.84
N PHE A 81 -7.30 4.93 -2.59
CA PHE A 81 -5.90 4.85 -2.20
C PHE A 81 -5.50 3.82 -1.13
N GLY A 82 -6.24 3.66 -0.05
CA GLY A 82 -5.88 2.87 1.12
C GLY A 82 -5.93 3.67 2.42
N TYR A 83 -4.98 3.45 3.33
CA TYR A 83 -5.03 4.02 4.68
C TYR A 83 -3.66 4.31 5.29
N ALA A 84 -3.64 5.26 6.24
CA ALA A 84 -2.55 5.51 7.17
C ALA A 84 -2.96 5.01 8.56
N SER A 85 -2.02 4.42 9.29
CA SER A 85 -2.23 3.81 10.59
C SER A 85 -1.08 4.13 11.53
N ALA A 86 -1.36 4.86 12.60
CA ALA A 86 -0.36 5.28 13.57
C ALA A 86 -0.39 4.39 14.82
N ASP A 87 0.78 3.83 15.16
CA ASP A 87 0.99 3.05 16.37
C ASP A 87 -0.07 1.93 16.54
N THR A 88 -0.82 1.91 17.63
CA THR A 88 -1.83 0.89 17.93
C THR A 88 -3.07 0.93 17.03
N SER A 89 -3.21 1.91 16.16
CA SER A 89 -4.29 1.91 15.16
C SER A 89 -4.24 0.69 14.24
N GLY A 90 -3.04 0.20 13.96
CA GLY A 90 -2.81 -0.99 13.13
C GLY A 90 -3.36 -2.31 13.66
N ILE A 91 -3.79 -2.38 14.92
CA ILE A 91 -4.40 -3.59 15.51
C ILE A 91 -5.92 -3.64 15.35
N TYR A 92 -6.57 -2.56 14.88
CA TYR A 92 -8.00 -2.58 14.62
C TYR A 92 -8.30 -3.42 13.38
N PRO A 93 -9.12 -4.47 13.50
CA PRO A 93 -9.44 -5.33 12.36
C PRO A 93 -10.23 -4.56 11.30
N THR A 94 -9.88 -4.81 10.05
CA THR A 94 -10.62 -4.31 8.89
C THR A 94 -11.08 -5.48 8.03
N TYR A 95 -11.91 -5.24 7.04
CA TYR A 95 -12.27 -6.25 6.06
C TYR A 95 -11.24 -6.33 4.89
N TYR A 96 -10.24 -5.47 4.89
CA TYR A 96 -9.17 -5.56 3.88
C TYR A 96 -8.26 -6.74 4.11
N ASN A 97 -7.79 -7.30 3.03
CA ASN A 97 -6.69 -8.24 3.03
C ASN A 97 -5.37 -7.45 2.91
N GLY A 98 -4.95 -6.85 4.01
CA GLY A 98 -3.74 -6.03 4.09
C GLY A 98 -2.82 -6.48 5.24
N PRO A 99 -1.61 -5.91 5.33
CA PRO A 99 -0.62 -6.33 6.33
C PRO A 99 -0.96 -5.89 7.77
N LEU A 100 -1.88 -4.94 7.91
CA LEU A 100 -2.33 -4.43 9.21
C LEU A 100 -3.75 -3.87 9.11
N GLY A 101 -4.35 -3.58 10.24
CA GLY A 101 -5.64 -2.90 10.30
C GLY A 101 -5.51 -1.38 10.36
N CYS A 102 -6.64 -0.71 10.48
CA CYS A 102 -6.70 0.73 10.73
C CYS A 102 -8.01 1.11 11.41
N LYS A 103 -7.99 2.23 12.11
CA LYS A 103 -9.21 2.82 12.64
C LYS A 103 -10.08 3.45 11.56
N GLY A 104 -9.42 3.98 10.53
CA GLY A 104 -10.08 4.69 9.43
C GLY A 104 -10.79 5.96 9.86
N MET A 105 -11.48 6.60 8.94
CA MET A 105 -12.25 7.83 9.20
C MET A 105 -13.38 7.57 10.21
N CYS A 106 -14.06 6.45 10.05
CA CYS A 106 -15.07 5.94 10.98
C CYS A 106 -15.31 4.45 10.69
N PRO A 107 -16.05 3.70 11.55
CA PRO A 107 -16.30 2.28 11.32
C PRO A 107 -16.97 1.94 9.97
N ALA A 108 -17.73 2.87 9.40
CA ALA A 108 -18.36 2.69 8.09
C ALA A 108 -17.42 3.02 6.92
N ILE A 109 -16.35 3.77 7.18
CA ILE A 109 -15.36 4.22 6.17
C ILE A 109 -13.96 3.95 6.74
N PRO A 110 -13.48 2.71 6.67
CA PRO A 110 -12.20 2.30 7.25
C PRO A 110 -11.01 2.65 6.33
N PHE A 111 -11.13 3.71 5.53
CA PHE A 111 -10.11 4.22 4.63
C PHE A 111 -9.44 5.47 5.20
N MET A 112 -8.41 5.93 4.53
CA MET A 112 -7.65 7.14 4.77
C MET A 112 -6.97 7.13 6.14
N GLY A 113 -7.66 7.41 7.20
CA GLY A 113 -7.14 7.45 8.56
C GLY A 113 -8.05 8.23 9.48
N ASN A 114 -7.86 8.07 10.77
CA ASN A 114 -8.65 8.71 11.82
C ASN A 114 -8.16 10.14 12.08
N ALA A 115 -9.07 11.12 12.09
CA ALA A 115 -8.72 12.53 12.29
C ALA A 115 -8.33 12.87 13.75
N GLU A 116 -8.71 12.04 14.70
CA GLU A 116 -8.40 12.24 16.13
C GLU A 116 -7.13 11.47 16.55
N ARG A 117 -6.67 10.52 15.73
CA ARG A 117 -5.48 9.74 16.01
C ARG A 117 -4.24 10.44 15.49
N LEU A 118 -3.45 10.98 16.41
CA LEU A 118 -2.23 11.71 16.07
C LEU A 118 -1.03 10.78 16.05
N TRP A 119 -0.18 10.88 15.05
CA TRP A 119 1.13 10.24 15.01
C TRP A 119 2.04 10.87 16.07
N GLN A 120 2.43 10.09 17.05
CA GLN A 120 3.23 10.54 18.18
C GLN A 120 4.73 10.57 17.87
N LYS A 121 5.50 11.28 18.68
CA LYS A 121 6.97 11.21 18.65
C LYS A 121 7.42 9.82 19.10
N ARG A 122 8.45 9.27 18.44
CA ARG A 122 9.02 7.94 18.71
C ARG A 122 7.98 6.82 18.56
N ALA A 123 7.16 6.92 17.54
CA ALA A 123 6.12 5.98 17.21
C ALA A 123 6.16 5.57 15.72
N LEU A 124 5.62 4.41 15.42
CA LEU A 124 5.45 3.93 14.04
C LEU A 124 4.27 4.64 13.36
N LEU A 125 4.43 4.82 12.07
CA LEU A 125 3.36 5.13 11.14
C LEU A 125 3.48 4.16 9.97
N SER A 126 2.41 3.47 9.66
CA SER A 126 2.32 2.62 8.49
C SER A 126 1.37 3.26 7.47
N ILE A 127 1.75 3.23 6.23
CA ILE A 127 0.94 3.70 5.10
C ILE A 127 0.80 2.53 4.15
N ASP A 128 -0.42 2.08 3.96
CA ASP A 128 -0.78 1.01 3.04
C ASP A 128 -1.71 1.62 1.99
N MET A 129 -1.10 2.06 0.91
CA MET A 129 -1.79 2.82 -0.13
C MET A 129 -1.28 2.44 -1.50
N GLY A 130 -2.17 2.54 -2.48
CA GLY A 130 -1.85 2.28 -3.87
C GLY A 130 -1.56 3.55 -4.66
N PHE A 131 -0.96 3.36 -5.82
CA PHE A 131 -0.75 4.39 -6.83
C PHE A 131 -1.29 3.90 -8.16
N ASN A 132 -1.81 4.81 -8.96
CA ASN A 132 -2.40 4.47 -10.27
C ASN A 132 -1.95 5.42 -11.35
N VAL A 133 -1.54 4.87 -12.49
CA VAL A 133 -1.26 5.63 -13.72
C VAL A 133 -1.94 4.94 -14.88
N GLU A 134 -2.79 5.67 -15.60
CA GLU A 134 -3.46 5.19 -16.82
C GLU A 134 -4.18 3.84 -16.63
N GLY A 135 -4.73 3.58 -15.42
CA GLY A 135 -5.42 2.34 -15.09
C GLY A 135 -4.54 1.18 -14.62
N TYR A 136 -3.21 1.37 -14.57
CA TYR A 136 -2.27 0.38 -14.00
C TYR A 136 -1.92 0.77 -12.57
N ASN A 137 -2.02 -0.20 -11.69
CA ASN A 137 -1.90 0.00 -10.25
C ASN A 137 -0.58 -0.56 -9.72
N THR A 138 -0.09 0.08 -8.67
CA THR A 138 0.89 -0.50 -7.74
C THR A 138 0.36 -0.39 -6.34
N ASP A 139 0.78 -1.33 -5.49
CA ASP A 139 0.40 -1.41 -4.10
C ASP A 139 1.68 -1.54 -3.26
N ARG A 140 1.79 -0.73 -2.21
CA ARG A 140 2.97 -0.75 -1.35
C ARG A 140 2.63 -0.28 0.06
N THR A 141 3.05 -1.08 1.03
CA THR A 141 3.07 -0.66 2.43
C THR A 141 4.43 -0.08 2.79
N GLN A 142 4.43 1.11 3.38
CA GLN A 142 5.64 1.78 3.86
C GLN A 142 5.50 2.10 5.36
N VAL A 143 6.59 1.87 6.10
CA VAL A 143 6.64 2.15 7.53
C VAL A 143 7.63 3.30 7.78
N TYR A 144 7.22 4.25 8.63
CA TYR A 144 8.02 5.39 9.07
C TYR A 144 8.19 5.37 10.59
N TRP A 145 9.32 5.88 11.05
CA TRP A 145 9.60 6.12 12.45
C TRP A 145 9.77 7.62 12.72
N SER A 146 9.06 8.15 13.71
CA SER A 146 9.05 9.59 14.04
C SER A 146 10.18 10.02 14.98
N GLY A 147 11.31 9.35 14.93
CA GLY A 147 12.49 9.67 15.73
C GLY A 147 13.79 9.42 14.98
N ALA A 148 14.92 9.68 15.63
CA ALA A 148 16.20 9.30 15.07
C ALA A 148 16.30 7.77 14.95
N ALA A 149 16.99 7.28 13.93
CA ALA A 149 17.06 5.86 13.61
C ALA A 149 17.63 4.99 14.74
N ASP A 150 18.56 5.53 15.52
CA ASP A 150 19.15 4.88 16.69
C ASP A 150 18.14 4.68 17.85
N THR A 151 17.05 5.44 17.83
CA THR A 151 15.98 5.35 18.84
C THR A 151 14.91 4.30 18.56
N ILE A 152 14.99 3.61 17.41
CA ILE A 152 14.06 2.53 17.06
C ILE A 152 14.25 1.36 18.05
N PRO A 153 13.19 0.92 18.75
CA PRO A 153 13.28 -0.21 19.68
C PRO A 153 13.77 -1.49 19.00
N GLY A 154 14.65 -2.23 19.69
CA GLY A 154 15.25 -3.45 19.17
C GLY A 154 14.25 -4.48 18.62
N PRO A 155 13.11 -4.76 19.29
CA PRO A 155 12.09 -5.66 18.76
C PRO A 155 11.51 -5.19 17.40
N ILE A 156 11.24 -3.89 17.24
CA ILE A 156 10.72 -3.32 15.98
C ILE A 156 11.75 -3.48 14.87
N ARG A 157 13.01 -3.18 15.16
CA ARG A 157 14.11 -3.32 14.18
C ARG A 157 14.27 -4.77 13.71
N ARG A 158 14.19 -5.74 14.64
CA ARG A 158 14.25 -7.16 14.27
C ARG A 158 13.05 -7.61 13.46
N ALA A 159 11.83 -7.20 13.83
CA ALA A 159 10.63 -7.52 13.07
C ALA A 159 10.71 -6.98 11.64
N HIS A 160 11.14 -5.72 11.47
CA HIS A 160 11.32 -5.13 10.15
C HIS A 160 12.39 -5.89 9.32
N ALA A 161 13.50 -6.28 9.94
CA ALA A 161 14.55 -7.06 9.24
C ALA A 161 14.01 -8.40 8.73
N VAL A 162 13.16 -9.09 9.49
CA VAL A 162 12.49 -10.34 9.04
C VAL A 162 11.57 -10.06 7.84
N CYS A 163 10.79 -8.97 7.87
CA CYS A 163 9.94 -8.60 6.74
C CYS A 163 10.75 -8.33 5.47
N VAL A 164 11.89 -7.64 5.58
CA VAL A 164 12.80 -7.37 4.46
C VAL A 164 13.38 -8.69 3.92
N GLU A 165 13.85 -9.57 4.80
CA GLU A 165 14.38 -10.88 4.41
C GLU A 165 13.34 -11.72 3.65
N ILE A 166 12.10 -11.80 4.16
CA ILE A 166 11.01 -12.51 3.49
C ILE A 166 10.74 -11.91 2.11
N PHE A 167 10.71 -10.59 2.01
CA PHE A 167 10.50 -9.88 0.74
C PHE A 167 11.61 -10.23 -0.27
N GLU A 168 12.87 -10.16 0.12
CA GLU A 168 14.01 -10.46 -0.75
C GLU A 168 14.03 -11.92 -1.20
N GLN A 169 13.79 -12.86 -0.29
CA GLN A 169 13.70 -14.28 -0.59
C GLN A 169 12.54 -14.59 -1.56
N THR A 170 11.38 -13.99 -1.31
CA THR A 170 10.20 -14.14 -2.19
C THR A 170 10.49 -13.59 -3.57
N ALA A 171 11.02 -12.38 -3.67
CA ALA A 171 11.37 -11.77 -4.95
C ALA A 171 12.40 -12.60 -5.74
N ALA A 172 13.39 -13.17 -5.07
CA ALA A 172 14.39 -14.04 -5.69
C ALA A 172 13.80 -15.39 -6.17
N ALA A 173 12.77 -15.87 -5.50
CA ALA A 173 12.10 -17.14 -5.84
C ALA A 173 11.05 -16.98 -6.97
N LEU A 174 10.55 -15.77 -7.21
CA LEU A 174 9.56 -15.48 -8.27
C LEU A 174 10.20 -15.53 -9.66
N LYS A 175 10.23 -16.74 -10.24
CA LYS A 175 10.79 -17.01 -11.57
C LYS A 175 9.76 -17.74 -12.43
N PRO A 176 9.85 -17.67 -13.77
CA PRO A 176 9.01 -18.49 -14.64
C PRO A 176 9.04 -19.97 -14.24
N GLY A 177 7.86 -20.55 -14.04
CA GLY A 177 7.70 -21.94 -13.59
C GLY A 177 7.70 -22.13 -12.06
N ALA A 178 7.93 -21.10 -11.27
CA ALA A 178 7.82 -21.18 -9.81
C ALA A 178 6.37 -21.48 -9.38
N VAL A 179 6.24 -22.37 -8.40
CA VAL A 179 4.94 -22.72 -7.80
C VAL A 179 4.74 -21.91 -6.53
N PRO A 180 3.70 -21.03 -6.46
CA PRO A 180 3.51 -20.15 -5.29
C PRO A 180 3.46 -20.89 -3.95
N ALA A 181 2.83 -22.08 -3.90
CA ALA A 181 2.78 -22.89 -2.67
C ALA A 181 4.16 -23.36 -2.19
N ALA A 182 5.13 -23.54 -3.11
CA ALA A 182 6.50 -23.91 -2.74
C ALA A 182 7.34 -22.71 -2.27
N ILE A 183 6.93 -21.51 -2.64
CA ILE A 183 7.56 -20.26 -2.12
C ILE A 183 7.06 -19.96 -0.72
N TRP A 184 5.81 -20.30 -0.43
CA TRP A 184 5.18 -20.07 0.87
C TRP A 184 5.62 -21.06 1.95
N ALA A 185 6.03 -22.28 1.59
CA ALA A 185 6.43 -23.33 2.53
C ALA A 185 7.80 -23.07 3.17
#